data_b4cf20dfab2dae887d4e356a41dfd767
#
_entry.id   b4cf20dfab2dae887d4e356a41dfd767
#
_cell.length_a   1.000
_cell.length_b   1.000
_cell.length_c   1.000
_cell.angle_alpha   90.00
_cell.angle_beta   90.00
_cell.angle_gamma   90.00
#
_symmetry.space_group_name_H-M   'P 1'
#
loop_
_entity.id
_entity.type
_entity.pdbx_description
1 polymer ?
#
loop_
_entity_poly.entity_id
_entity_poly.type
_entity_poly.pdbx_seq_one_letter_code
_entity_poly.pdbx_strand_id
1 'polypeptide(L)'
;MIYLDHAATTLQKPPVVGQAMLAALQTAGNPGRGAHEPTLHAARIVYDTRTALAELFHAEDPACIAFAANATQALNTAIGGLLSPGDHVIATVCEHNSVLRPLYRLRE
;
A
#
# COMPACT_ATOMS: atom_id res chain seq x y z
N MET A 1 -20.58 -20.82 -4.63
CA MET A 1 -19.13 -21.12 -4.55
C MET A 1 -18.62 -20.60 -3.21
N ILE A 2 -17.90 -21.40 -2.45
CA ILE A 2 -17.22 -20.95 -1.23
C ILE A 2 -15.80 -20.56 -1.63
N TYR A 3 -15.42 -19.30 -1.40
CA TYR A 3 -14.09 -18.77 -1.70
C TYR A 3 -13.32 -18.52 -0.40
N LEU A 4 -12.20 -19.22 -0.21
CA LEU A 4 -11.41 -19.21 1.03
C LEU A 4 -10.01 -18.60 0.84
N ASP A 5 -9.72 -17.98 -0.30
CA ASP A 5 -8.39 -17.44 -0.64
C ASP A 5 -8.36 -15.91 -0.65
N HIS A 6 -9.10 -15.27 0.27
CA HIS A 6 -9.13 -13.82 0.40
C HIS A 6 -7.76 -13.22 0.78
N ALA A 7 -6.89 -14.01 1.41
CA ALA A 7 -5.53 -13.58 1.75
C ALA A 7 -4.66 -13.31 0.51
N ALA A 8 -4.85 -14.07 -0.57
CA ALA A 8 -4.18 -13.83 -1.84
C ALA A 8 -4.81 -12.65 -2.59
N THR A 9 -6.15 -12.65 -2.71
CA THR A 9 -6.91 -11.54 -3.30
C THR A 9 -8.40 -11.67 -2.94
N THR A 10 -9.07 -10.55 -2.78
CA THR A 10 -10.53 -10.51 -2.57
C THR A 10 -11.26 -10.77 -3.89
N LEU A 11 -12.01 -11.87 -3.99
CA LEU A 11 -12.79 -12.19 -5.19
C LEU A 11 -13.97 -11.23 -5.37
N GLN A 12 -14.80 -11.10 -4.32
CA GLN A 12 -15.96 -10.22 -4.33
C GLN A 12 -15.60 -8.87 -3.70
N LYS A 13 -15.42 -7.87 -4.55
CA LYS A 13 -15.18 -6.50 -4.09
C LYS A 13 -16.50 -5.77 -3.87
N PRO A 14 -16.62 -4.91 -2.85
CA PRO A 14 -17.78 -4.03 -2.71
C PRO A 14 -18.02 -3.23 -4.00
N PRO A 15 -19.28 -3.04 -4.44
CA PRO A 15 -19.58 -2.31 -5.68
C PRO A 15 -18.99 -0.91 -5.73
N VAL A 16 -18.87 -0.23 -4.59
CA VAL A 16 -18.26 1.10 -4.46
C VAL A 16 -16.82 1.14 -4.96
N VAL A 17 -16.07 0.04 -4.87
CA VAL A 17 -14.67 -0.01 -5.35
C VAL A 17 -14.61 0.19 -6.86
N GLY A 18 -15.43 -0.56 -7.61
CA GLY A 18 -15.49 -0.42 -9.07
C GLY A 18 -16.00 0.97 -9.50
N GLN A 19 -16.98 1.50 -8.79
CA GLN A 19 -17.51 2.85 -9.05
C GLN A 19 -16.44 3.94 -8.82
N ALA A 20 -15.71 3.87 -7.71
CA ALA A 20 -14.64 4.82 -7.40
C ALA A 20 -13.49 4.75 -8.42
N MET A 21 -13.10 3.54 -8.85
CA MET A 21 -12.09 3.36 -9.89
C MET A 21 -12.53 3.97 -11.21
N LEU A 22 -13.76 3.72 -11.64
CA LEU A 22 -14.30 4.29 -12.88
C LEU A 22 -14.38 5.81 -12.82
N ALA A 23 -14.85 6.37 -11.72
CA ALA A 23 -14.92 7.81 -11.51
C ALA A 23 -13.51 8.45 -11.58
N ALA A 24 -12.51 7.85 -10.90
CA ALA A 24 -11.14 8.33 -10.95
C ALA A 24 -10.54 8.29 -12.37
N LEU A 25 -10.76 7.22 -13.13
CA LEU A 25 -10.31 7.10 -14.52
C LEU A 25 -10.89 8.19 -15.43
N GLN A 26 -12.11 8.64 -15.17
CA GLN A 26 -12.79 9.64 -15.99
C GLN A 26 -12.46 11.09 -15.61
N THR A 27 -12.05 11.34 -14.36
CA THR A 27 -12.00 12.70 -13.83
C THR A 27 -10.63 13.09 -13.25
N ALA A 28 -9.79 12.12 -12.87
CA ALA A 28 -8.52 12.41 -12.21
C ALA A 28 -7.38 12.63 -13.20
N GLY A 29 -6.62 13.71 -12.99
CA GLY A 29 -5.37 14.00 -13.68
C GLY A 29 -4.15 13.49 -12.91
N ASN A 30 -2.98 14.05 -13.20
CA ASN A 30 -1.74 13.73 -12.48
C ASN A 30 -1.73 14.43 -11.10
N PRO A 31 -1.71 13.72 -9.97
CA PRO A 31 -1.80 14.32 -8.64
C PRO A 31 -0.55 15.12 -8.22
N GLY A 32 0.55 14.99 -8.97
CA GLY A 32 1.85 15.59 -8.57
C GLY A 32 2.21 16.88 -9.28
N ARG A 33 1.51 17.27 -10.34
CA ARG A 33 1.91 18.43 -11.16
C ARG A 33 0.71 19.17 -11.74
N GLY A 34 0.64 20.48 -11.47
CA GLY A 34 -0.36 21.38 -12.00
C GLY A 34 -1.36 21.84 -10.95
N ALA A 35 -2.10 22.89 -11.30
CA ALA A 35 -3.10 23.53 -10.43
C ALA A 35 -4.51 23.52 -11.06
N HIS A 36 -4.73 22.75 -12.11
CA HIS A 36 -6.03 22.62 -12.76
C HIS A 36 -6.90 21.57 -12.06
N GLU A 37 -8.22 21.68 -12.22
CA GLU A 37 -9.20 20.90 -11.45
C GLU A 37 -8.96 19.36 -11.49
N PRO A 38 -8.66 18.71 -12.62
CA PRO A 38 -8.39 17.26 -12.63
C PRO A 38 -7.17 16.86 -11.77
N THR A 39 -6.13 17.68 -11.72
CA THR A 39 -4.95 17.45 -10.87
C THR A 39 -5.29 17.60 -9.39
N LEU A 40 -6.02 18.67 -9.03
CA LEU A 40 -6.46 18.89 -7.65
C LEU A 40 -7.41 17.80 -7.18
N HIS A 41 -8.28 17.33 -8.06
CA HIS A 41 -9.18 16.19 -7.78
C HIS A 41 -8.38 14.92 -7.49
N ALA A 42 -7.41 14.57 -8.33
CA ALA A 42 -6.53 13.43 -8.11
C ALA A 42 -5.75 13.55 -6.78
N ALA A 43 -5.23 14.74 -6.48
CA ALA A 43 -4.52 14.99 -5.23
C ALA A 43 -5.43 14.81 -4.00
N ARG A 44 -6.67 15.27 -4.07
CA ARG A 44 -7.67 15.05 -3.01
C ARG A 44 -7.93 13.56 -2.78
N ILE A 45 -8.16 12.75 -3.85
CA ILE A 45 -8.35 11.30 -3.73
C ILE A 45 -7.18 10.65 -2.97
N VAL A 46 -5.94 11.00 -3.31
CA VAL A 46 -4.74 10.48 -2.65
C VAL A 46 -4.69 10.91 -1.18
N TYR A 47 -4.95 12.18 -0.89
CA TYR A 47 -4.93 12.72 0.46
C TYR A 47 -6.02 12.11 1.35
N ASP A 48 -7.26 12.04 0.87
CA ASP A 48 -8.40 11.49 1.60
C ASP A 48 -8.17 9.99 1.90
N THR A 49 -7.57 9.25 0.94
CA THR A 49 -7.20 7.85 1.16
C THR A 49 -6.13 7.72 2.25
N ARG A 50 -5.11 8.59 2.26
CA ARG A 50 -4.10 8.60 3.33
C ARG A 50 -4.73 8.91 4.69
N THR A 51 -5.63 9.89 4.75
CA THR A 51 -6.34 10.25 5.97
C THR A 51 -7.15 9.07 6.51
N ALA A 52 -7.95 8.42 5.68
CA ALA A 52 -8.74 7.27 6.08
C ALA A 52 -7.87 6.09 6.56
N LEU A 53 -6.72 5.85 5.92
CA LEU A 53 -5.77 4.81 6.34
C LEU A 53 -5.03 5.20 7.64
N ALA A 54 -4.68 6.46 7.81
CA ALA A 54 -4.08 6.95 9.05
C ALA A 54 -5.04 6.77 10.24
N GLU A 55 -6.32 7.09 10.06
CA GLU A 55 -7.35 6.84 11.08
C GLU A 55 -7.48 5.34 11.38
N LEU A 56 -7.54 4.48 10.33
CA LEU A 56 -7.67 3.03 10.48
C LEU A 56 -6.51 2.39 11.24
N PHE A 57 -5.29 2.85 10.99
CA PHE A 57 -4.06 2.32 11.58
C PHE A 57 -3.57 3.12 12.79
N HIS A 58 -4.31 4.14 13.22
CA HIS A 58 -3.92 5.04 14.31
C HIS A 58 -2.55 5.70 14.09
N ALA A 59 -2.24 6.04 12.84
CA ALA A 59 -1.05 6.82 12.53
C ALA A 59 -1.26 8.29 12.90
N GLU A 60 -0.21 8.94 13.41
CA GLU A 60 -0.29 10.33 13.88
C GLU A 60 -0.53 11.34 12.75
N ASP A 61 -0.04 11.05 11.54
CA ASP A 61 -0.13 11.95 10.38
C ASP A 61 -0.42 11.14 9.10
N PRO A 62 -1.35 11.58 8.23
CA PRO A 62 -1.53 11.02 6.89
C PRO A 62 -0.25 10.96 6.05
N ALA A 63 0.74 11.83 6.30
CA ALA A 63 2.05 11.78 5.66
C ALA A 63 2.85 10.51 5.98
N CYS A 64 2.54 9.83 7.09
CA CYS A 64 3.14 8.52 7.44
C CYS A 64 2.63 7.38 6.56
N ILE A 65 1.58 7.58 5.77
CA ILE A 65 1.05 6.59 4.84
C ILE A 65 1.73 6.74 3.49
N ALA A 66 2.55 5.76 3.12
CA ALA A 66 3.18 5.69 1.81
C ALA A 66 2.53 4.58 0.96
N PHE A 67 2.21 4.89 -0.30
CA PHE A 67 1.68 3.91 -1.24
C PHE A 67 2.81 3.19 -1.98
N ALA A 68 2.61 1.90 -2.21
CA ALA A 68 3.48 1.07 -3.04
C ALA A 68 2.65 0.37 -4.12
N ALA A 69 3.28 -0.09 -5.20
CA ALA A 69 2.59 -0.77 -6.28
C ALA A 69 1.97 -2.12 -5.86
N ASN A 70 2.54 -2.74 -4.84
CA ASN A 70 2.06 -4.00 -4.25
C ASN A 70 2.71 -4.26 -2.88
N ALA A 71 2.19 -5.26 -2.15
CA ALA A 71 2.70 -5.65 -0.84
C ALA A 71 4.19 -6.07 -0.88
N THR A 72 4.65 -6.72 -1.95
CA THR A 72 6.05 -7.10 -2.09
C THR A 72 6.97 -5.89 -2.09
N GLN A 73 6.63 -4.85 -2.84
CA GLN A 73 7.41 -3.60 -2.86
C GLN A 73 7.38 -2.93 -1.48
N ALA A 74 6.20 -2.83 -0.85
CA ALA A 74 6.07 -2.22 0.47
C ALA A 74 6.93 -2.93 1.52
N LEU A 75 6.86 -4.27 1.58
CA LEU A 75 7.66 -5.09 2.51
C LEU A 75 9.16 -4.97 2.25
N ASN A 76 9.60 -5.02 0.98
CA ASN A 76 11.01 -4.86 0.66
C ASN A 76 11.53 -3.46 1.01
N THR A 77 10.72 -2.42 0.80
CA THR A 77 11.08 -1.04 1.20
C THR A 77 11.18 -0.92 2.71
N ALA A 78 10.21 -1.46 3.45
CA ALA A 78 10.23 -1.42 4.92
C ALA A 78 11.41 -2.21 5.50
N ILE A 79 11.62 -3.45 5.07
CA ILE A 79 12.71 -4.31 5.55
C ILE A 79 14.06 -3.67 5.24
N GLY A 80 14.28 -3.22 4.00
CA GLY A 80 15.55 -2.61 3.59
C GLY A 80 15.80 -1.22 4.18
N GLY A 81 14.75 -0.51 4.59
CA GLY A 81 14.86 0.82 5.18
C GLY A 81 14.95 0.85 6.70
N LEU A 82 14.48 -0.20 7.38
CA LEU A 82 14.45 -0.26 8.84
C LEU A 82 15.62 -1.05 9.44
N LEU A 83 16.14 -2.05 8.71
CA LEU A 83 17.17 -2.94 9.23
C LEU A 83 18.58 -2.45 8.91
N SER A 84 19.45 -2.55 9.89
CA SER A 84 20.89 -2.25 9.83
C SER A 84 21.71 -3.51 10.08
N PRO A 85 22.99 -3.57 9.65
CA PRO A 85 23.88 -4.67 9.99
C PRO A 85 23.99 -4.87 11.51
N GLY A 86 23.76 -6.11 11.99
CA GLY A 86 23.75 -6.45 13.41
C GLY A 86 22.37 -6.47 14.06
N ASP A 87 21.31 -6.01 13.38
CA ASP A 87 19.94 -6.09 13.89
C ASP A 87 19.46 -7.54 14.01
N HIS A 88 18.66 -7.81 15.03
CA HIS A 88 18.05 -9.12 15.26
C HIS A 88 16.61 -9.14 14.75
N VAL A 89 16.31 -10.04 13.83
CA VAL A 89 15.00 -10.21 13.21
C VAL A 89 14.41 -11.56 13.53
N ILE A 90 13.16 -11.58 13.97
CA ILE A 90 12.38 -12.80 14.19
C ILE A 90 11.37 -12.94 13.04
N ALA A 91 11.39 -14.07 12.37
CA ALA A 91 10.45 -14.41 11.30
C ALA A 91 9.93 -15.84 11.47
N THR A 92 8.74 -16.12 10.96
CA THR A 92 8.18 -17.47 10.97
C THR A 92 8.65 -18.27 9.75
N VAL A 93 8.53 -19.59 9.81
CA VAL A 93 8.79 -20.47 8.65
C VAL A 93 7.72 -20.38 7.57
N CYS A 94 6.56 -19.78 7.90
CA CYS A 94 5.41 -19.64 7.01
C CYS A 94 5.38 -18.30 6.27
N GLU A 95 6.43 -17.49 6.36
CA GLU A 95 6.49 -16.19 5.70
C GLU A 95 6.48 -16.33 4.17
N HIS A 96 5.82 -15.38 3.52
CA HIS A 96 5.86 -15.27 2.07
C HIS A 96 7.26 -14.84 1.59
N ASN A 97 7.62 -15.18 0.36
CA ASN A 97 8.90 -14.83 -0.27
C ASN A 97 9.20 -13.31 -0.30
N SER A 98 8.19 -12.47 -0.26
CA SER A 98 8.35 -11.02 -0.15
C SER A 98 8.98 -10.56 1.17
N VAL A 99 8.93 -11.39 2.20
CA VAL A 99 9.60 -11.20 3.50
C VAL A 99 10.92 -11.98 3.53
N LEU A 100 10.89 -13.28 3.20
CA LEU A 100 12.08 -14.14 3.35
C LEU A 100 13.25 -13.71 2.47
N ARG A 101 12.99 -13.36 1.19
CA ARG A 101 14.07 -13.00 0.25
C ARG A 101 14.87 -11.75 0.68
N PRO A 102 14.26 -10.62 1.05
CA PRO A 102 15.01 -9.49 1.55
C PRO A 102 15.75 -9.80 2.85
N LEU A 103 15.19 -10.60 3.77
CA LEU A 103 15.86 -11.00 5.00
C LEU A 103 17.09 -11.88 4.72
N TYR A 104 16.99 -12.86 3.81
CA TYR A 104 18.14 -13.67 3.41
C TYR A 104 19.25 -12.83 2.79
N ARG A 105 18.91 -11.84 1.97
CA ARG A 105 19.89 -10.93 1.36
C ARG A 105 20.62 -10.08 2.40
N LEU A 106 19.94 -9.67 3.46
CA LEU A 106 20.54 -8.86 4.52
C LEU A 106 21.38 -9.70 5.51
N ARG A 107 21.22 -11.02 5.50
CA ARG A 107 22.00 -11.95 6.34
C ARG A 107 23.40 -12.22 5.78
N GLU A 108 23.62 -12.02 4.49
CA GLU A 108 24.92 -12.17 3.79
C GLU A 108 25.80 -10.94 4.02
#